data_35f18f41038ba74f7c23dd8943199643
#
_entry.id   35f18f41038ba74f7c23dd8943199643
#
_cell.length_a   1.000
_cell.length_b   1.000
_cell.length_c   1.000
_cell.angle_alpha   90.00
_cell.angle_beta   90.00
_cell.angle_gamma   90.00
#
_symmetry.space_group_name_H-M   'P 1'
#
loop_
_entity.id
_entity.type
_entity.pdbx_description
1 polymer ?
#
loop_
_entity_poly.entity_id
_entity_poly.type
_entity_poly.pdbx_seq_one_letter_code
_entity_poly.pdbx_strand_id
1 'polypeptide(L)'
;VLWLYKLFNDRKPNIVDVESLNQQLQNIIINQYQNNAKQGQKLHNDISDAGFRCYSQFEEDGIILYVLTMIGMKTKKVVEICCGPGYECMAANLILNHGYRGYLFDGDERNISEAKFFFQSKQDCLLAMPSLKSAWITKDNINDLLRDIGATGEVDLLSLDIDGNDYYVWEAISEINPRLCVFETMNIIPGDLSLTIPYDPNFNCWSKVGPEQDFRSVSLLTMKKLSESKGYRMIGAHKLGFNVFFLRNDIGQEIFPEVSIEHVHNNIATKTAQKYRWPLVKNMHWKKV
;
A
#
# COMPACT_ATOMS: atom_id res chain seq x y z
N VAL A 1 31.11 18.33 3.63
CA VAL A 1 31.09 18.22 5.12
C VAL A 1 30.71 19.59 5.72
N LEU A 2 31.33 20.69 5.35
CA LEU A 2 30.99 22.04 5.85
C LEU A 2 29.59 22.53 5.45
N TRP A 3 29.08 22.10 4.30
CA TRP A 3 27.74 22.45 3.81
C TRP A 3 26.65 21.69 4.62
N LEU A 4 26.87 20.41 4.96
CA LEU A 4 26.05 19.67 5.88
C LEU A 4 26.00 20.29 7.27
N TYR A 5 27.13 20.80 7.77
CA TYR A 5 27.21 21.45 9.08
C TYR A 5 26.38 22.75 9.17
N LYS A 6 26.27 23.53 8.09
CA LYS A 6 25.42 24.73 8.01
C LYS A 6 23.91 24.36 8.02
N LEU A 7 23.51 23.31 7.33
CA LEU A 7 22.12 22.80 7.33
C LEU A 7 21.63 22.39 8.72
N PHE A 8 22.53 21.91 9.58
CA PHE A 8 22.18 21.48 10.94
C PHE A 8 22.18 22.60 11.97
N ASN A 9 22.91 23.72 11.73
CA ASN A 9 23.05 24.81 12.71
C ASN A 9 22.05 25.96 12.54
N ASP A 10 21.31 26.03 11.45
CA ASP A 10 20.28 27.08 11.23
C ASP A 10 18.90 26.73 11.82
N ARG A 11 18.78 25.65 12.62
CA ARG A 11 17.54 25.35 13.34
C ARG A 11 17.28 26.42 14.40
N LYS A 12 16.23 27.21 14.21
CA LYS A 12 15.72 28.10 15.25
C LYS A 12 15.32 27.24 16.48
N PRO A 13 15.83 27.52 17.66
CA PRO A 13 15.76 26.62 18.84
C PRO A 13 14.36 26.43 19.48
N ASN A 14 13.27 26.91 18.88
CA ASN A 14 11.94 26.91 19.48
C ASN A 14 10.78 26.47 18.56
N ILE A 15 11.08 25.79 17.45
CA ILE A 15 10.01 25.15 16.67
C ILE A 15 9.95 23.67 17.09
N VAL A 16 8.84 23.27 17.69
CA VAL A 16 8.55 21.83 17.90
C VAL A 16 8.58 21.20 16.52
N ASP A 17 9.56 20.35 16.28
CA ASP A 17 9.68 19.60 15.05
C ASP A 17 8.57 18.53 15.03
N VAL A 18 7.50 18.83 14.30
CA VAL A 18 6.31 17.96 14.21
C VAL A 18 6.69 16.58 13.65
N GLU A 19 7.66 16.51 12.74
CA GLU A 19 8.14 15.23 12.18
C GLU A 19 8.82 14.39 13.27
N SER A 20 9.67 15.01 14.10
CA SER A 20 10.31 14.34 15.24
C SER A 20 9.30 13.88 16.30
N LEU A 21 8.29 14.70 16.59
CA LEU A 21 7.22 14.32 17.51
C LEU A 21 6.42 13.12 16.99
N ASN A 22 6.06 13.14 15.71
CA ASN A 22 5.36 12.04 15.06
C ASN A 22 6.16 10.73 15.16
N GLN A 23 7.47 10.77 14.86
CA GLN A 23 8.36 9.61 14.97
C GLN A 23 8.43 9.08 16.41
N GLN A 24 8.52 9.96 17.41
CA GLN A 24 8.52 9.57 18.82
C GLN A 24 7.21 8.89 19.23
N LEU A 25 6.06 9.41 18.81
CA LEU A 25 4.75 8.81 19.09
C LEU A 25 4.62 7.43 18.46
N GLN A 26 5.08 7.25 17.22
CA GLN A 26 5.08 5.95 16.56
C GLN A 26 5.97 4.94 17.30
N ASN A 27 7.14 5.34 17.80
CA ASN A 27 8.01 4.49 18.60
C ASN A 27 7.33 4.03 19.91
N ILE A 28 6.54 4.90 20.55
CA ILE A 28 5.74 4.53 21.74
C ILE A 28 4.69 3.48 21.37
N ILE A 29 3.97 3.67 20.26
CA ILE A 29 2.96 2.72 19.77
C ILE A 29 3.60 1.37 19.40
N ILE A 30 4.74 1.36 18.73
CA ILE A 30 5.50 0.14 18.42
C ILE A 30 5.87 -0.63 19.68
N ASN A 31 6.41 0.06 20.69
CA ASN A 31 6.75 -0.57 21.95
C ASN A 31 5.53 -1.20 22.64
N GLN A 32 4.38 -0.53 22.57
CA GLN A 32 3.12 -1.07 23.11
C GLN A 32 2.69 -2.34 22.35
N TYR A 33 2.71 -2.32 21.02
CA TYR A 33 2.39 -3.48 20.19
C TYR A 33 3.30 -4.67 20.50
N GLN A 34 4.62 -4.43 20.56
CA GLN A 34 5.61 -5.45 20.87
C GLN A 34 5.42 -6.06 22.28
N ASN A 35 5.09 -5.24 23.27
CA ASN A 35 4.84 -5.72 24.63
C ASN A 35 3.59 -6.60 24.71
N ASN A 36 2.52 -6.22 24.01
CA ASN A 36 1.31 -7.02 23.94
C ASN A 36 1.55 -8.34 23.18
N ALA A 37 2.30 -8.29 22.08
CA ALA A 37 2.67 -9.49 21.33
C ALA A 37 3.45 -10.51 22.18
N LYS A 38 4.41 -10.05 23.02
CA LYS A 38 5.16 -10.91 23.97
C LYS A 38 4.25 -11.57 25.02
N GLN A 39 3.12 -10.94 25.34
CA GLN A 39 2.13 -11.46 26.29
C GLN A 39 1.07 -12.33 25.61
N GLY A 40 1.17 -12.56 24.28
CA GLY A 40 0.16 -13.28 23.50
C GLY A 40 -1.17 -12.53 23.38
N GLN A 41 -1.15 -11.20 23.58
CA GLN A 41 -2.35 -10.36 23.53
C GLN A 41 -2.42 -9.64 22.19
N LYS A 42 -3.60 -9.67 21.55
CA LYS A 42 -3.94 -8.88 20.38
C LYS A 42 -4.55 -7.56 20.84
N LEU A 43 -4.00 -6.42 20.42
CA LEU A 43 -4.49 -5.12 20.85
C LEU A 43 -5.77 -4.69 20.14
N HIS A 44 -5.91 -5.04 18.87
CA HIS A 44 -7.05 -4.69 18.03
C HIS A 44 -7.72 -5.95 17.49
N ASN A 45 -9.04 -6.01 17.54
CA ASN A 45 -9.81 -7.11 16.96
C ASN A 45 -9.89 -6.99 15.44
N ASP A 46 -9.98 -5.77 14.93
CA ASP A 46 -9.94 -5.42 13.53
C ASP A 46 -8.67 -4.61 13.25
N ILE A 47 -7.99 -4.87 12.13
CA ILE A 47 -6.78 -4.12 11.76
C ILE A 47 -7.07 -2.65 11.49
N SER A 48 -8.28 -2.31 11.05
CA SER A 48 -8.71 -0.93 10.81
C SER A 48 -8.72 -0.06 12.08
N ASP A 49 -8.82 -0.68 13.26
CA ASP A 49 -8.77 0.05 14.55
C ASP A 49 -7.36 0.59 14.86
N ALA A 50 -6.33 0.02 14.22
CA ALA A 50 -4.95 0.52 14.32
C ALA A 50 -4.65 1.69 13.39
N GLY A 51 -5.62 2.10 12.56
CA GLY A 51 -5.44 3.09 11.52
C GLY A 51 -5.10 4.48 12.04
N PHE A 52 -4.07 5.08 11.46
CA PHE A 52 -3.77 6.51 11.52
C PHE A 52 -3.07 6.94 10.23
N ARG A 53 -3.08 8.23 9.95
CA ARG A 53 -2.52 8.81 8.73
C ARG A 53 -1.29 9.66 9.03
N CYS A 54 -0.21 9.42 8.28
CA CYS A 54 0.97 10.28 8.20
C CYS A 54 1.21 10.75 6.76
N TYR A 55 1.35 9.80 5.85
CA TYR A 55 1.67 10.01 4.44
C TYR A 55 0.75 9.20 3.50
N SER A 56 0.03 8.21 3.96
CA SER A 56 -0.97 7.51 3.15
C SER A 56 -2.19 8.39 2.87
N GLN A 57 -2.97 8.03 1.86
CA GLN A 57 -4.17 8.78 1.48
C GLN A 57 -5.20 8.81 2.61
N PHE A 58 -5.35 7.69 3.32
CA PHE A 58 -6.24 7.54 4.47
C PHE A 58 -5.47 7.10 5.71
N GLU A 59 -5.88 6.03 6.40
CA GLU A 59 -5.28 5.57 7.64
C GLU A 59 -4.37 4.34 7.50
N GLU A 60 -3.91 4.02 6.30
CA GLU A 60 -3.11 2.83 5.99
C GLU A 60 -1.78 2.82 6.73
N ASP A 61 -1.15 3.97 6.98
CA ASP A 61 0.12 4.06 7.71
C ASP A 61 0.05 3.34 9.07
N GLY A 62 -1.04 3.55 9.80
CA GLY A 62 -1.25 2.92 11.10
C GLY A 62 -1.43 1.41 11.00
N ILE A 63 -2.23 0.96 10.04
CA ILE A 63 -2.50 -0.46 9.81
C ILE A 63 -1.22 -1.19 9.41
N ILE A 64 -0.47 -0.62 8.46
CA ILE A 64 0.83 -1.16 8.00
C ILE A 64 1.78 -1.28 9.18
N LEU A 65 1.91 -0.22 9.97
CA LEU A 65 2.80 -0.20 11.13
C LEU A 65 2.40 -1.25 12.17
N TYR A 66 1.11 -1.40 12.46
CA TYR A 66 0.59 -2.40 13.37
C TYR A 66 0.92 -3.81 12.90
N VAL A 67 0.54 -4.15 11.67
CA VAL A 67 0.76 -5.50 11.12
C VAL A 67 2.24 -5.83 11.09
N LEU A 68 3.09 -4.94 10.53
CA LEU A 68 4.53 -5.17 10.43
C LEU A 68 5.20 -5.25 11.81
N THR A 69 4.73 -4.50 12.80
CA THR A 69 5.26 -4.59 14.17
C THR A 69 4.92 -5.95 14.80
N MET A 70 3.69 -6.42 14.64
CA MET A 70 3.23 -7.69 15.21
C MET A 70 3.91 -8.92 14.58
N ILE A 71 4.17 -8.89 13.26
CA ILE A 71 4.86 -9.99 12.56
C ILE A 71 6.38 -9.84 12.53
N GLY A 72 6.91 -8.74 13.06
CA GLY A 72 8.32 -8.36 13.00
C GLY A 72 8.73 -7.73 11.66
N MET A 73 9.34 -6.56 11.72
CA MET A 73 9.95 -5.86 10.58
C MET A 73 11.26 -6.56 10.20
N LYS A 74 11.27 -7.40 9.16
CA LYS A 74 12.37 -8.34 8.89
C LYS A 74 13.37 -7.83 7.88
N THR A 75 12.89 -7.38 6.71
CA THR A 75 13.76 -7.04 5.58
C THR A 75 14.05 -5.56 5.49
N LYS A 76 13.21 -4.73 6.08
CA LYS A 76 13.24 -3.26 5.95
C LYS A 76 13.22 -2.81 4.49
N LYS A 77 12.51 -3.56 3.63
CA LYS A 77 12.30 -3.23 2.22
C LYS A 77 10.81 -3.02 1.96
N VAL A 78 10.49 -1.98 1.22
CA VAL A 78 9.13 -1.70 0.75
C VAL A 78 9.14 -1.41 -0.74
N VAL A 79 8.18 -1.98 -1.45
CA VAL A 79 7.89 -1.71 -2.86
C VAL A 79 6.53 -1.04 -2.95
N GLU A 80 6.45 0.09 -3.63
CA GLU A 80 5.17 0.73 -3.95
C GLU A 80 5.07 1.04 -5.43
N ILE A 81 3.99 0.58 -6.02
CA ILE A 81 3.64 0.75 -7.42
C ILE A 81 2.51 1.75 -7.49
N CYS A 82 2.75 2.88 -8.15
CA CYS A 82 1.97 4.11 -8.16
C CYS A 82 2.13 4.91 -6.86
N CYS A 83 3.37 5.36 -6.59
CA CYS A 83 3.73 6.09 -5.37
C CYS A 83 3.31 7.56 -5.36
N GLY A 84 2.73 8.05 -6.46
CA GLY A 84 2.38 9.46 -6.60
C GLY A 84 3.55 10.41 -6.38
N PRO A 85 3.31 11.61 -5.87
CA PRO A 85 4.34 12.62 -5.61
C PRO A 85 5.14 12.37 -4.31
N GLY A 86 4.97 11.21 -3.66
CA GLY A 86 5.73 10.78 -2.48
C GLY A 86 5.19 11.28 -1.14
N TYR A 87 4.46 12.38 -1.10
CA TYR A 87 3.83 12.89 0.12
C TYR A 87 2.42 12.33 0.35
N GLU A 88 1.87 11.60 -0.61
CA GLU A 88 0.71 10.74 -0.50
C GLU A 88 1.13 9.35 -0.99
N CYS A 89 1.80 8.60 -0.12
CA CYS A 89 2.52 7.37 -0.45
C CYS A 89 2.56 6.45 0.77
N MET A 90 2.09 5.21 0.64
CA MET A 90 2.04 4.24 1.75
C MET A 90 3.43 3.83 2.25
N ALA A 91 4.44 3.86 1.37
CA ALA A 91 5.83 3.55 1.73
C ALA A 91 6.51 4.66 2.51
N ALA A 92 6.05 5.92 2.37
CA ALA A 92 6.78 7.08 2.87
C ALA A 92 6.98 7.04 4.39
N ASN A 93 5.97 6.65 5.16
CA ASN A 93 6.10 6.52 6.62
C ASN A 93 7.19 5.51 7.03
N LEU A 94 7.25 4.37 6.36
CA LEU A 94 8.26 3.35 6.63
C LEU A 94 9.66 3.82 6.27
N ILE A 95 9.81 4.55 5.17
CA ILE A 95 11.09 5.08 4.70
C ILE A 95 11.59 6.17 5.67
N LEU A 96 10.75 7.15 5.98
CA LEU A 96 11.12 8.34 6.74
C LEU A 96 11.27 8.07 8.23
N ASN A 97 10.37 7.27 8.82
CA ASN A 97 10.31 7.11 10.27
C ASN A 97 10.88 5.77 10.77
N HIS A 98 11.00 4.76 9.90
CA HIS A 98 11.37 3.40 10.32
C HIS A 98 12.57 2.81 9.59
N GLY A 99 13.29 3.63 8.76
CA GLY A 99 14.54 3.26 8.11
C GLY A 99 14.39 2.15 7.06
N TYR A 100 13.29 2.15 6.32
CA TYR A 100 13.07 1.23 5.21
C TYR A 100 13.77 1.69 3.94
N ARG A 101 14.28 0.73 3.16
CA ARG A 101 14.69 0.97 1.79
C ARG A 101 13.46 0.92 0.89
N GLY A 102 13.14 2.04 0.25
CA GLY A 102 12.02 2.17 -0.67
C GLY A 102 12.42 1.90 -2.12
N TYR A 103 11.53 1.20 -2.85
CA TYR A 103 11.56 1.00 -4.30
C TYR A 103 10.22 1.47 -4.84
N LEU A 104 10.21 2.65 -5.46
CA LEU A 104 9.00 3.40 -5.76
C LEU A 104 8.87 3.60 -7.27
N PHE A 105 7.67 3.33 -7.78
CA PHE A 105 7.34 3.45 -9.20
C PHE A 105 6.13 4.35 -9.40
N ASP A 106 6.12 5.10 -10.49
CA ASP A 106 4.93 5.82 -10.96
C ASP A 106 4.95 5.94 -12.48
N GLY A 107 3.77 5.95 -13.10
CA GLY A 107 3.61 6.11 -14.54
C GLY A 107 3.80 7.54 -15.03
N ASP A 108 3.63 8.54 -14.15
CA ASP A 108 3.83 9.96 -14.46
C ASP A 108 5.22 10.43 -14.01
N GLU A 109 6.04 10.88 -14.95
CA GLU A 109 7.38 11.42 -14.69
C GLU A 109 7.35 12.65 -13.77
N ARG A 110 6.25 13.41 -13.76
CA ARG A 110 6.07 14.56 -12.86
C ARG A 110 5.95 14.09 -11.41
N ASN A 111 5.18 13.04 -11.15
CA ASN A 111 5.05 12.43 -9.83
C ASN A 111 6.42 11.97 -9.32
N ILE A 112 7.21 11.29 -10.15
CA ILE A 112 8.57 10.85 -9.77
C ILE A 112 9.50 12.04 -9.50
N SER A 113 9.38 13.12 -10.26
CA SER A 113 10.17 14.33 -10.05
C SER A 113 9.80 15.01 -8.71
N GLU A 114 8.51 15.10 -8.41
CA GLU A 114 8.00 15.64 -7.14
C GLU A 114 8.38 14.73 -5.96
N ALA A 115 8.23 13.41 -6.09
CA ALA A 115 8.65 12.45 -5.07
C ALA A 115 10.16 12.57 -4.78
N LYS A 116 10.98 12.71 -5.81
CA LYS A 116 12.42 12.93 -5.64
C LYS A 116 12.70 14.20 -4.85
N PHE A 117 12.04 15.30 -5.17
CA PHE A 117 12.17 16.57 -4.43
C PHE A 117 11.68 16.42 -2.98
N PHE A 118 10.53 15.75 -2.78
CA PHE A 118 9.98 15.50 -1.46
C PHE A 118 10.97 14.72 -0.58
N PHE A 119 11.46 13.57 -1.01
CA PHE A 119 12.40 12.76 -0.22
C PHE A 119 13.76 13.46 -0.05
N GLN A 120 14.24 14.20 -1.04
CA GLN A 120 15.46 14.99 -0.91
C GLN A 120 15.35 16.10 0.14
N SER A 121 14.16 16.63 0.37
CA SER A 121 13.91 17.64 1.40
C SER A 121 13.92 17.09 2.83
N LYS A 122 13.85 15.75 2.99
CA LYS A 122 13.76 15.08 4.28
C LYS A 122 15.15 14.72 4.82
N GLN A 123 15.39 15.07 6.07
CA GLN A 123 16.68 14.80 6.73
C GLN A 123 16.98 13.29 6.77
N ASP A 124 15.98 12.46 7.01
CA ASP A 124 16.09 11.03 7.13
C ASP A 124 16.50 10.34 5.82
N CYS A 125 16.27 11.01 4.67
CA CYS A 125 16.66 10.52 3.34
C CYS A 125 18.01 11.03 2.83
N LEU A 126 18.71 11.89 3.55
CA LEU A 126 19.97 12.50 3.06
C LEU A 126 21.04 11.46 2.66
N LEU A 127 21.10 10.34 3.34
CA LEU A 127 22.07 9.26 3.11
C LEU A 127 21.46 7.98 2.53
N ALA A 128 20.15 7.88 2.49
CA ALA A 128 19.43 6.67 2.08
C ALA A 128 18.16 7.03 1.31
N MET A 129 18.32 7.67 0.15
CA MET A 129 17.22 7.98 -0.75
C MET A 129 16.51 6.69 -1.22
N PRO A 130 15.17 6.68 -1.31
CA PRO A 130 14.48 5.61 -2.02
C PRO A 130 14.89 5.57 -3.49
N SER A 131 14.87 4.38 -4.07
CA SER A 131 15.02 4.21 -5.51
C SER A 131 13.70 4.58 -6.18
N LEU A 132 13.73 5.54 -7.09
CA LEU A 132 12.55 6.08 -7.77
C LEU A 132 12.66 5.80 -9.28
N LYS A 133 11.60 5.27 -9.90
CA LYS A 133 11.60 4.97 -11.33
C LYS A 133 10.28 5.36 -11.99
N SER A 134 10.35 6.23 -12.99
CA SER A 134 9.20 6.51 -13.89
C SER A 134 9.06 5.35 -14.87
N ALA A 135 7.91 4.69 -14.86
CA ALA A 135 7.58 3.63 -15.81
C ALA A 135 6.08 3.37 -15.86
N TRP A 136 5.53 3.23 -17.07
CA TRP A 136 4.19 2.68 -17.26
C TRP A 136 4.23 1.18 -17.02
N ILE A 137 3.52 0.72 -15.99
CA ILE A 137 3.63 -0.65 -15.49
C ILE A 137 2.59 -1.55 -16.15
N THR A 138 3.07 -2.69 -16.61
CA THR A 138 2.28 -3.75 -17.22
C THR A 138 2.67 -5.11 -16.63
N LYS A 139 1.85 -6.13 -16.85
CA LYS A 139 2.22 -7.51 -16.48
C LYS A 139 3.49 -8.01 -17.17
N ASP A 140 3.79 -7.44 -18.36
CA ASP A 140 4.87 -7.91 -19.22
C ASP A 140 6.23 -7.31 -18.83
N ASN A 141 6.26 -6.15 -18.14
CA ASN A 141 7.48 -5.45 -17.77
C ASN A 141 7.77 -5.39 -16.27
N ILE A 142 6.82 -5.70 -15.40
CA ILE A 142 6.96 -5.48 -13.95
C ILE A 142 8.18 -6.19 -13.34
N ASN A 143 8.44 -7.44 -13.73
CA ASN A 143 9.58 -8.18 -13.16
C ASN A 143 10.94 -7.61 -13.62
N ASP A 144 11.05 -7.15 -14.87
CA ASP A 144 12.24 -6.45 -15.36
C ASP A 144 12.45 -5.13 -14.61
N LEU A 145 11.40 -4.36 -14.42
CA LEU A 145 11.45 -3.10 -13.68
C LEU A 145 11.89 -3.31 -12.22
N LEU A 146 11.40 -4.36 -11.57
CA LEU A 146 11.79 -4.71 -10.20
C LEU A 146 13.29 -5.09 -10.14
N ARG A 147 13.78 -5.91 -11.08
CA ARG A 147 15.22 -6.25 -11.17
C ARG A 147 16.08 -5.02 -11.40
N ASP A 148 15.69 -4.18 -12.34
CA ASP A 148 16.44 -2.96 -12.70
C ASP A 148 16.66 -2.02 -11.52
N ILE A 149 15.65 -1.88 -10.65
CA ILE A 149 15.73 -1.00 -9.48
C ILE A 149 16.37 -1.69 -8.26
N GLY A 150 16.61 -3.02 -8.36
CA GLY A 150 17.19 -3.86 -7.31
C GLY A 150 16.18 -4.33 -6.25
N ALA A 151 14.90 -4.29 -6.56
CA ALA A 151 13.82 -4.83 -5.71
C ALA A 151 13.67 -6.32 -5.99
N THR A 152 14.37 -7.17 -5.23
CA THR A 152 14.33 -8.62 -5.41
C THR A 152 14.23 -9.36 -4.07
N GLY A 153 13.71 -10.60 -4.13
CA GLY A 153 13.59 -11.49 -2.98
C GLY A 153 12.52 -11.06 -1.98
N GLU A 154 12.70 -11.39 -0.70
CA GLU A 154 11.72 -11.07 0.33
C GLU A 154 11.69 -9.55 0.60
N VAL A 155 10.48 -8.97 0.66
CA VAL A 155 10.21 -7.58 1.06
C VAL A 155 9.14 -7.56 2.16
N ASP A 156 9.19 -6.58 3.06
CA ASP A 156 8.19 -6.51 4.13
C ASP A 156 6.82 -6.04 3.62
N LEU A 157 6.81 -5.11 2.66
CA LEU A 157 5.57 -4.56 2.10
C LEU A 157 5.64 -4.44 0.58
N LEU A 158 4.54 -4.83 -0.08
CA LEU A 158 4.16 -4.42 -1.43
C LEU A 158 2.86 -3.63 -1.36
N SER A 159 2.86 -2.41 -1.87
CA SER A 159 1.66 -1.63 -2.19
C SER A 159 1.48 -1.58 -3.71
N LEU A 160 0.30 -1.91 -4.20
CA LEU A 160 -0.06 -1.90 -5.62
C LEU A 160 -1.44 -1.29 -5.80
N ASP A 161 -1.45 -0.15 -6.50
CA ASP A 161 -2.64 0.60 -6.87
C ASP A 161 -2.35 1.37 -8.16
N ILE A 162 -2.75 0.82 -9.31
CA ILE A 162 -2.54 1.42 -10.63
C ILE A 162 -3.85 1.77 -11.34
N ASP A 163 -4.97 1.72 -10.60
CA ASP A 163 -6.28 2.09 -11.13
C ASP A 163 -6.67 1.36 -12.44
N GLY A 164 -6.21 0.12 -12.60
CA GLY A 164 -6.44 -0.59 -13.86
C GLY A 164 -6.05 -2.06 -13.86
N ASN A 165 -4.84 -2.34 -14.31
CA ASN A 165 -4.34 -3.70 -14.53
C ASN A 165 -3.81 -4.39 -13.25
N ASP A 166 -4.23 -4.00 -12.06
CA ASP A 166 -3.75 -4.48 -10.76
C ASP A 166 -3.74 -6.01 -10.66
N TYR A 167 -4.84 -6.64 -11.06
CA TYR A 167 -4.96 -8.11 -11.12
C TYR A 167 -3.81 -8.74 -11.91
N TYR A 168 -3.57 -8.25 -13.13
CA TYR A 168 -2.59 -8.82 -14.05
C TYR A 168 -1.15 -8.55 -13.62
N VAL A 169 -0.91 -7.40 -13.02
CA VAL A 169 0.41 -7.06 -12.47
C VAL A 169 0.71 -7.93 -11.27
N TRP A 170 -0.25 -8.10 -10.32
CA TRP A 170 -0.08 -9.01 -9.19
C TRP A 170 0.09 -10.47 -9.63
N GLU A 171 -0.69 -10.93 -10.62
CA GLU A 171 -0.54 -12.27 -11.19
C GLU A 171 0.89 -12.50 -11.71
N ALA A 172 1.48 -11.52 -12.41
CA ALA A 172 2.78 -11.60 -13.04
C ALA A 172 3.98 -11.47 -12.08
N ILE A 173 3.83 -10.74 -10.97
CA ILE A 173 4.95 -10.50 -10.02
C ILE A 173 5.51 -11.82 -9.50
N SER A 174 6.82 -12.03 -9.73
CA SER A 174 7.59 -13.20 -9.29
C SER A 174 8.98 -12.86 -8.72
N GLU A 175 9.52 -11.65 -8.99
CA GLU A 175 10.84 -11.23 -8.53
C GLU A 175 10.92 -10.92 -7.05
N ILE A 176 9.79 -10.58 -6.44
CA ILE A 176 9.68 -10.28 -5.02
C ILE A 176 8.72 -11.25 -4.33
N ASN A 177 8.95 -11.49 -3.04
CA ASN A 177 8.09 -12.28 -2.17
C ASN A 177 7.66 -11.44 -0.98
N PRO A 178 6.59 -10.64 -1.11
CA PRO A 178 6.12 -9.76 -0.06
C PRO A 178 5.66 -10.54 1.18
N ARG A 179 5.91 -9.99 2.36
CA ARG A 179 5.35 -10.52 3.61
C ARG A 179 3.94 -9.99 3.84
N LEU A 180 3.72 -8.70 3.55
CA LEU A 180 2.44 -8.01 3.57
C LEU A 180 2.19 -7.36 2.21
N CYS A 181 0.97 -7.46 1.70
CA CYS A 181 0.52 -6.74 0.51
C CYS A 181 -0.66 -5.84 0.85
N VAL A 182 -0.70 -4.67 0.22
CA VAL A 182 -1.86 -3.78 0.21
C VAL A 182 -2.27 -3.55 -1.24
N PHE A 183 -3.52 -3.86 -1.56
CA PHE A 183 -4.07 -3.72 -2.91
C PHE A 183 -5.33 -2.90 -2.91
N GLU A 184 -5.45 -1.94 -3.85
CA GLU A 184 -6.76 -1.34 -4.12
C GLU A 184 -7.66 -2.36 -4.81
N THR A 185 -8.90 -2.43 -4.37
CA THR A 185 -9.97 -3.22 -4.99
C THR A 185 -11.21 -2.37 -5.18
N MET A 186 -11.99 -2.68 -6.21
CA MET A 186 -13.23 -1.94 -6.48
C MET A 186 -14.34 -2.37 -5.52
N ASN A 187 -14.42 -1.70 -4.36
CA ASN A 187 -15.46 -1.93 -3.36
C ASN A 187 -16.89 -1.66 -3.85
N ILE A 188 -17.03 -0.99 -5.00
CA ILE A 188 -18.34 -0.81 -5.67
C ILE A 188 -18.90 -2.13 -6.21
N ILE A 189 -18.06 -3.11 -6.53
CA ILE A 189 -18.48 -4.41 -7.06
C ILE A 189 -19.00 -5.27 -5.92
N PRO A 190 -20.22 -5.86 -6.03
CA PRO A 190 -20.73 -6.79 -5.02
C PRO A 190 -19.77 -7.94 -4.70
N GLY A 191 -19.73 -8.34 -3.43
CA GLY A 191 -18.72 -9.28 -2.91
C GLY A 191 -18.82 -10.73 -3.45
N ASP A 192 -19.92 -11.09 -4.09
CA ASP A 192 -20.16 -12.37 -4.76
C ASP A 192 -19.70 -12.39 -6.23
N LEU A 193 -19.29 -11.26 -6.79
CA LEU A 193 -18.88 -11.14 -8.18
C LEU A 193 -17.36 -11.19 -8.33
N SER A 194 -16.90 -12.15 -9.13
CA SER A 194 -15.47 -12.32 -9.48
C SER A 194 -15.19 -11.67 -10.83
N LEU A 195 -14.76 -10.41 -10.81
CA LEU A 195 -14.63 -9.54 -11.98
C LEU A 195 -13.33 -8.75 -11.97
N THR A 196 -12.78 -8.54 -13.17
CA THR A 196 -11.71 -7.56 -13.45
C THR A 196 -11.97 -6.91 -14.80
N ILE A 197 -11.31 -5.79 -15.11
CA ILE A 197 -11.31 -5.27 -16.47
C ILE A 197 -10.59 -6.27 -17.40
N PRO A 198 -10.88 -6.30 -18.71
CA PRO A 198 -10.02 -6.96 -19.68
C PRO A 198 -8.62 -6.34 -19.68
N TYR A 199 -7.57 -7.16 -19.85
CA TYR A 199 -6.20 -6.65 -19.94
C TYR A 199 -6.02 -5.75 -21.16
N ASP A 200 -5.53 -4.56 -20.90
CA ASP A 200 -5.08 -3.60 -21.92
C ASP A 200 -3.80 -2.92 -21.40
N PRO A 201 -2.63 -3.11 -22.01
CA PRO A 201 -1.39 -2.52 -21.55
C PRO A 201 -1.41 -0.98 -21.54
N ASN A 202 -2.35 -0.36 -22.27
CA ASN A 202 -2.53 1.08 -22.33
C ASN A 202 -3.74 1.57 -21.53
N PHE A 203 -4.31 0.71 -20.67
CA PHE A 203 -5.49 1.07 -19.89
C PHE A 203 -5.23 2.29 -19.00
N ASN A 204 -6.08 3.30 -19.14
CA ASN A 204 -6.04 4.51 -18.32
C ASN A 204 -7.48 4.94 -18.00
N CYS A 205 -7.91 4.75 -16.74
CA CYS A 205 -9.25 5.14 -16.30
C CYS A 205 -9.42 6.66 -16.29
N TRP A 206 -8.34 7.42 -16.09
CA TRP A 206 -8.36 8.88 -16.02
C TRP A 206 -8.55 9.55 -17.40
N SER A 207 -8.42 8.79 -18.49
CA SER A 207 -8.81 9.25 -19.83
C SER A 207 -10.33 9.24 -20.05
N LYS A 208 -11.10 8.63 -19.14
CA LYS A 208 -12.56 8.50 -19.20
C LYS A 208 -13.24 9.63 -18.43
N VAL A 209 -14.53 9.81 -18.64
CA VAL A 209 -15.32 10.89 -18.03
C VAL A 209 -16.51 10.31 -17.25
N GLY A 210 -16.79 10.91 -16.11
CA GLY A 210 -17.96 10.57 -15.29
C GLY A 210 -17.93 9.13 -14.76
N PRO A 211 -19.09 8.44 -14.75
CA PRO A 211 -19.18 7.09 -14.15
C PRO A 211 -18.28 6.03 -14.80
N GLU A 212 -17.85 6.24 -16.05
CA GLU A 212 -16.96 5.29 -16.74
C GLU A 212 -15.58 5.16 -16.07
N GLN A 213 -15.17 6.12 -15.25
CA GLN A 213 -13.95 6.04 -14.45
C GLN A 213 -14.02 4.91 -13.41
N ASP A 214 -15.23 4.51 -13.00
CA ASP A 214 -15.44 3.40 -12.07
C ASP A 214 -15.30 2.01 -12.74
N PHE A 215 -15.20 1.97 -14.07
CA PHE A 215 -14.85 0.75 -14.78
C PHE A 215 -13.33 0.60 -14.84
N ARG A 216 -12.77 0.09 -13.74
CA ARG A 216 -11.32 -0.07 -13.54
C ARG A 216 -11.02 -1.22 -12.58
N SER A 217 -9.75 -1.61 -12.51
CA SER A 217 -9.17 -2.53 -11.53
C SER A 217 -9.93 -3.87 -11.38
N VAL A 218 -10.16 -4.34 -10.17
CA VAL A 218 -10.54 -5.71 -9.84
C VAL A 218 -11.49 -5.77 -8.66
N SER A 219 -12.43 -6.74 -8.66
CA SER A 219 -13.29 -7.00 -7.49
C SER A 219 -12.50 -7.64 -6.34
N LEU A 220 -12.96 -7.42 -5.12
CA LEU A 220 -12.35 -8.02 -3.92
C LEU A 220 -12.29 -9.56 -4.00
N LEU A 221 -13.34 -10.20 -4.49
CA LEU A 221 -13.37 -11.67 -4.65
C LEU A 221 -12.30 -12.17 -5.62
N THR A 222 -12.08 -11.46 -6.72
CA THR A 222 -11.05 -11.83 -7.71
C THR A 222 -9.64 -11.66 -7.13
N MET A 223 -9.37 -10.52 -6.46
CA MET A 223 -8.07 -10.28 -5.83
C MET A 223 -7.81 -11.28 -4.71
N LYS A 224 -8.83 -11.62 -3.90
CA LYS A 224 -8.75 -12.64 -2.86
C LYS A 224 -8.35 -14.00 -3.44
N LYS A 225 -9.06 -14.50 -4.46
CA LYS A 225 -8.75 -15.78 -5.11
C LYS A 225 -7.32 -15.83 -5.67
N LEU A 226 -6.89 -14.75 -6.34
CA LEU A 226 -5.53 -14.68 -6.87
C LEU A 226 -4.50 -14.70 -5.74
N SER A 227 -4.70 -13.89 -4.69
CA SER A 227 -3.80 -13.84 -3.55
C SER A 227 -3.72 -15.18 -2.82
N GLU A 228 -4.84 -15.88 -2.64
CA GLU A 228 -4.88 -17.24 -2.08
C GLU A 228 -4.07 -18.24 -2.92
N SER A 229 -4.20 -18.17 -4.25
CA SER A 229 -3.43 -19.04 -5.16
C SER A 229 -1.91 -18.79 -5.08
N LYS A 230 -1.51 -17.60 -4.67
CA LYS A 230 -0.12 -17.18 -4.43
C LYS A 230 0.34 -17.41 -2.99
N GLY A 231 -0.50 -17.98 -2.12
CA GLY A 231 -0.15 -18.30 -0.74
C GLY A 231 -0.36 -17.17 0.28
N TYR A 232 -1.30 -16.28 0.01
CA TYR A 232 -1.68 -15.18 0.91
C TYR A 232 -3.13 -15.34 1.38
N ARG A 233 -3.43 -14.81 2.55
CA ARG A 233 -4.79 -14.68 3.09
C ARG A 233 -5.15 -13.22 3.30
N MET A 234 -6.41 -12.88 3.14
CA MET A 234 -6.97 -11.57 3.42
C MET A 234 -7.13 -11.39 4.93
N ILE A 235 -6.52 -10.35 5.50
CA ILE A 235 -6.54 -10.07 6.95
C ILE A 235 -7.38 -8.86 7.35
N GLY A 236 -7.92 -8.12 6.38
CA GLY A 236 -8.78 -6.96 6.60
C GLY A 236 -8.59 -5.88 5.56
N ALA A 237 -9.16 -4.72 5.81
CA ALA A 237 -9.05 -3.52 4.98
C ALA A 237 -9.02 -2.27 5.86
N HIS A 238 -8.73 -1.11 5.28
CA HIS A 238 -8.99 0.16 5.94
C HIS A 238 -10.51 0.43 6.03
N LYS A 239 -10.92 1.44 6.78
CA LYS A 239 -12.34 1.70 7.12
C LYS A 239 -13.27 1.92 5.92
N LEU A 240 -12.74 2.33 4.77
CA LEU A 240 -13.55 2.53 3.57
C LEU A 240 -13.68 1.26 2.70
N GLY A 241 -12.88 0.22 2.96
CA GLY A 241 -13.03 -1.12 2.40
C GLY A 241 -12.52 -1.33 0.98
N PHE A 242 -11.68 -0.44 0.43
CA PHE A 242 -11.08 -0.63 -0.90
C PHE A 242 -9.57 -0.89 -0.87
N ASN A 243 -8.80 -0.37 0.09
CA ASN A 243 -7.42 -0.80 0.35
C ASN A 243 -7.43 -2.02 1.26
N VAL A 244 -7.09 -3.18 0.71
CA VAL A 244 -7.22 -4.48 1.35
C VAL A 244 -5.85 -5.09 1.62
N PHE A 245 -5.71 -5.67 2.80
CA PHE A 245 -4.46 -6.20 3.32
C PHE A 245 -4.41 -7.72 3.20
N PHE A 246 -3.34 -8.22 2.59
CA PHE A 246 -3.09 -9.65 2.42
C PHE A 246 -1.77 -10.03 3.08
N LEU A 247 -1.79 -11.04 3.93
CA LEU A 247 -0.63 -11.52 4.66
C LEU A 247 -0.24 -12.90 4.17
N ARG A 248 1.07 -13.13 3.94
CA ARG A 248 1.58 -14.44 3.52
C ARG A 248 1.26 -15.52 4.56
N ASN A 249 0.86 -16.71 4.11
CA ASN A 249 0.28 -17.75 4.95
C ASN A 249 1.25 -18.35 5.97
N ASP A 250 2.56 -18.28 5.73
CA ASP A 250 3.60 -18.76 6.67
C ASP A 250 3.86 -17.82 7.84
N ILE A 251 3.17 -16.66 7.91
CA ILE A 251 3.44 -15.60 8.89
C ILE A 251 2.17 -15.23 9.67
N GLY A 252 2.26 -15.22 10.99
CA GLY A 252 1.29 -14.60 11.90
C GLY A 252 -0.15 -15.12 11.80
N GLN A 253 -0.38 -16.39 11.50
CA GLN A 253 -1.72 -16.96 11.37
C GLN A 253 -2.56 -16.83 12.63
N GLU A 254 -1.94 -17.01 13.79
CA GLU A 254 -2.61 -16.91 15.10
C GLU A 254 -2.98 -15.47 15.47
N ILE A 255 -2.21 -14.50 14.96
CA ILE A 255 -2.43 -13.07 15.23
C ILE A 255 -3.43 -12.48 14.26
N PHE A 256 -3.28 -12.78 12.97
CA PHE A 256 -4.08 -12.25 11.89
C PHE A 256 -4.74 -13.40 11.10
N PRO A 257 -5.85 -13.96 11.60
CA PRO A 257 -6.62 -14.95 10.87
C PRO A 257 -7.22 -14.33 9.60
N GLU A 258 -7.61 -15.19 8.67
CA GLU A 258 -8.34 -14.77 7.49
C GLU A 258 -9.69 -14.16 7.86
N VAL A 259 -10.08 -13.10 7.15
CA VAL A 259 -11.41 -12.47 7.27
C VAL A 259 -12.25 -12.69 6.01
N SER A 260 -13.56 -12.60 6.15
CA SER A 260 -14.49 -12.76 5.02
C SER A 260 -14.62 -11.48 4.20
N ILE A 261 -15.07 -11.62 2.95
CA ILE A 261 -15.44 -10.48 2.09
C ILE A 261 -16.56 -9.66 2.73
N GLU A 262 -17.53 -10.33 3.34
CA GLU A 262 -18.63 -9.68 4.05
C GLU A 262 -18.11 -8.77 5.17
N HIS A 263 -17.12 -9.24 5.95
CA HIS A 263 -16.46 -8.43 6.97
C HIS A 263 -15.89 -7.13 6.39
N VAL A 264 -15.09 -7.23 5.31
CA VAL A 264 -14.47 -6.07 4.64
C VAL A 264 -15.54 -5.14 4.05
N HIS A 265 -16.58 -5.67 3.44
CA HIS A 265 -17.66 -4.88 2.82
C HIS A 265 -18.71 -4.35 3.82
N ASN A 266 -18.63 -4.74 5.11
CA ASN A 266 -19.59 -4.30 6.12
C ASN A 266 -19.30 -2.88 6.65
N ASN A 267 -19.14 -1.94 5.76
CA ASN A 267 -18.99 -0.53 6.08
C ASN A 267 -19.91 0.34 5.23
N ILE A 268 -20.18 1.57 5.69
CA ILE A 268 -21.14 2.46 5.04
C ILE A 268 -20.66 2.97 3.67
N ALA A 269 -19.35 3.16 3.50
CA ALA A 269 -18.76 3.64 2.25
C ALA A 269 -18.97 2.62 1.13
N THR A 270 -18.62 1.34 1.38
CA THR A 270 -18.83 0.25 0.45
C THR A 270 -20.29 0.04 0.11
N LYS A 271 -21.17 -0.02 1.13
CA LYS A 271 -22.63 -0.19 0.90
C LYS A 271 -23.20 0.95 0.06
N THR A 272 -22.75 2.19 0.30
CA THR A 272 -23.17 3.36 -0.47
C THR A 272 -22.65 3.27 -1.91
N ALA A 273 -21.39 2.93 -2.08
CA ALA A 273 -20.76 2.78 -3.40
C ALA A 273 -21.45 1.69 -4.23
N GLN A 274 -21.73 0.52 -3.64
CA GLN A 274 -22.45 -0.56 -4.31
C GLN A 274 -23.88 -0.17 -4.70
N LYS A 275 -24.55 0.59 -3.87
CA LYS A 275 -25.93 1.04 -4.15
C LYS A 275 -26.00 2.06 -5.30
N TYR A 276 -25.06 3.01 -5.37
CA TYR A 276 -25.19 4.17 -6.26
C TYR A 276 -24.21 4.16 -7.45
N ARG A 277 -23.03 3.55 -7.31
CA ARG A 277 -22.01 3.56 -8.37
C ARG A 277 -22.01 2.27 -9.19
N TRP A 278 -22.16 1.10 -8.55
CA TRP A 278 -22.20 -0.17 -9.26
C TRP A 278 -23.26 -0.23 -10.38
N PRO A 279 -24.52 0.21 -10.21
CA PRO A 279 -25.53 0.20 -11.27
C PRO A 279 -25.11 0.92 -12.54
N LEU A 280 -24.22 1.91 -12.44
CA LEU A 280 -23.76 2.74 -13.56
C LEU A 280 -22.76 2.01 -14.46
N VAL A 281 -22.02 1.03 -13.91
CA VAL A 281 -20.94 0.33 -14.64
C VAL A 281 -21.13 -1.19 -14.74
N LYS A 282 -22.15 -1.77 -14.11
CA LYS A 282 -22.36 -3.22 -14.06
C LYS A 282 -22.51 -3.89 -15.44
N ASN A 283 -22.96 -3.16 -16.45
CA ASN A 283 -23.16 -3.66 -17.79
C ASN A 283 -21.96 -3.40 -18.73
N MET A 284 -20.86 -2.85 -18.22
CA MET A 284 -19.63 -2.68 -18.99
C MET A 284 -18.92 -4.02 -19.22
N HIS A 285 -17.87 -4.03 -20.02
CA HIS A 285 -17.21 -5.26 -20.48
C HIS A 285 -16.31 -5.90 -19.40
N TRP A 286 -16.86 -6.18 -18.22
CA TRP A 286 -16.14 -6.88 -17.17
C TRP A 286 -15.74 -8.30 -17.58
N LYS A 287 -14.51 -8.67 -17.33
CA LYS A 287 -14.01 -10.04 -17.47
C LYS A 287 -14.33 -10.84 -16.20
N LYS A 288 -15.01 -11.96 -16.35
CA LYS A 288 -15.19 -12.94 -15.25
C LYS A 288 -13.92 -13.77 -15.07
N VAL A 289 -13.52 -13.99 -13.81
CA VAL A 289 -12.33 -14.76 -13.42
C VAL A 289 -12.69 -15.82 -12.41
#